data_4a5a9212dedacaf574017f46d83a1942
#
_entry.id   4a5a9212dedacaf574017f46d83a1942
#
_cell.length_a   1.000
_cell.length_b   1.000
_cell.length_c   1.000
_cell.angle_alpha   90.00
_cell.angle_beta   90.00
_cell.angle_gamma   90.00
#
_symmetry.space_group_name_H-M   'P 1'
#
loop_
_entity.id
_entity.type
_entity.pdbx_description
1 polymer ?
#
loop_
_entity_poly.entity_id
_entity_poly.type
_entity_poly.pdbx_seq_one_letter_code
_entity_poly.pdbx_strand_id
1 'polypeptide(L)'
;NGEKHWPCNSGGWDLRGADVNLCIVRTDRAQGGKTGLSAILVERDTPGIEYEVIDKMAHRACQNVTMTFHGARVPEENLLAEGDGDLVINRNFTWSAPIASIAAVGVARGAYEFALKWSKTYTGGGSSPIINHQAVGNLLTEIAAKIEAGRYFCWKAAHYMDKFGDQGHALGGMNKTFCGDLMQSVVFDCMRVVGVNALDRKFPMDKFYREAAVFSLYDAGNLAMQRRRAWGVMADRSFSPDTFVDSEPLEFTKSMEGYGVITEIG
;
A
#
# COMPACT_ATOMS: atom_id res chain seq x y z
N ASN A 1 -8.25 23.88 11.03
CA ASN A 1 -9.54 23.60 10.35
C ASN A 1 -9.29 22.80 9.10
N GLY A 2 -10.16 21.83 8.81
CA GLY A 2 -10.08 21.00 7.62
C GLY A 2 -10.68 19.63 7.84
N GLU A 3 -10.49 18.78 6.86
CA GLU A 3 -11.03 17.42 6.89
C GLU A 3 -10.02 16.44 6.32
N LYS A 4 -9.96 15.25 6.90
CA LYS A 4 -9.15 14.13 6.43
C LYS A 4 -9.98 12.87 6.35
N HIS A 5 -10.07 12.30 5.15
CA HIS A 5 -10.73 11.02 4.90
C HIS A 5 -9.72 9.87 4.88
N TRP A 6 -10.17 8.70 5.33
CA TRP A 6 -9.49 7.41 5.21
C TRP A 6 -8.20 7.21 6.03
N PRO A 7 -7.85 7.99 7.07
CA PRO A 7 -6.74 7.58 7.90
C PRO A 7 -7.09 6.28 8.64
N CYS A 8 -6.09 5.39 8.75
CA CYS A 8 -6.25 4.12 9.44
C CYS A 8 -6.11 4.31 10.94
N ASN A 9 -7.07 3.78 11.72
CA ASN A 9 -7.06 3.77 13.18
C ASN A 9 -6.92 5.13 13.87
N SER A 10 -7.03 6.23 13.12
CA SER A 10 -6.85 7.59 13.64
C SER A 10 -7.92 8.02 14.63
N GLY A 11 -9.11 7.39 14.60
CA GLY A 11 -10.16 7.60 15.59
C GLY A 11 -9.89 6.94 16.95
N GLY A 12 -8.86 6.09 17.03
CA GLY A 12 -8.66 5.24 18.20
C GLY A 12 -9.78 4.19 18.30
N TRP A 13 -9.79 3.42 19.37
CA TRP A 13 -10.79 2.37 19.60
C TRP A 13 -12.14 2.90 20.12
N ASP A 14 -12.20 4.14 20.57
CA ASP A 14 -13.37 4.78 21.20
C ASP A 14 -13.78 6.12 20.54
N LEU A 15 -13.25 6.43 19.36
CA LEU A 15 -13.48 7.67 18.59
C LEU A 15 -13.05 8.96 19.31
N ARG A 16 -12.08 8.85 20.23
CA ARG A 16 -11.44 10.00 20.89
C ARG A 16 -10.06 10.34 20.32
N GLY A 17 -9.69 9.69 19.25
CA GLY A 17 -8.38 9.80 18.61
C GLY A 17 -7.44 8.65 18.93
N ALA A 18 -6.52 8.36 18.03
CA ALA A 18 -5.33 7.57 18.33
C ALA A 18 -4.45 8.34 19.33
N ASP A 19 -3.54 7.66 20.03
CA ASP A 19 -2.67 8.32 21.01
C ASP A 19 -1.91 9.50 20.39
N VAL A 20 -1.43 9.30 19.14
CA VAL A 20 -0.83 10.37 18.32
C VAL A 20 -1.22 10.17 16.85
N ASN A 21 -1.62 11.22 16.18
CA ASN A 21 -1.82 11.28 14.74
C ASN A 21 -0.78 12.21 14.10
N LEU A 22 0.00 11.72 13.13
CA LEU A 22 0.83 12.58 12.28
C LEU A 22 -0.03 13.18 11.18
N CYS A 23 -0.22 14.48 11.22
CA CYS A 23 -1.03 15.23 10.26
C CYS A 23 -0.15 16.09 9.34
N ILE A 24 -0.31 15.91 8.03
CA ILE A 24 0.28 16.81 7.05
C ILE A 24 -0.73 17.91 6.75
N VAL A 25 -0.37 19.14 7.05
CA VAL A 25 -1.25 20.30 6.96
C VAL A 25 -0.61 21.42 6.15
N ARG A 26 -1.44 22.27 5.56
CA ARG A 26 -0.95 23.46 4.87
C ARG A 26 -0.82 24.63 5.86
N THR A 27 0.39 25.02 6.14
CA THR A 27 0.71 26.17 7.01
C THR A 27 0.95 27.44 6.23
N ASP A 28 1.47 27.37 5.01
CA ASP A 28 1.61 28.52 4.13
C ASP A 28 0.65 28.42 2.92
N ARG A 29 -0.36 29.30 2.88
CA ARG A 29 -1.35 29.37 1.81
C ARG A 29 -0.87 30.15 0.59
N ALA A 30 0.18 30.96 0.73
CA ALA A 30 0.76 31.69 -0.39
C ALA A 30 1.56 30.78 -1.31
N GLN A 31 2.06 29.66 -0.77
CA GLN A 31 2.76 28.64 -1.53
C GLN A 31 1.78 27.54 -1.97
N GLY A 32 1.77 27.27 -3.28
CA GLY A 32 0.95 26.22 -3.87
C GLY A 32 1.67 24.87 -3.95
N GLY A 33 0.94 23.84 -4.38
CA GLY A 33 1.52 22.53 -4.65
C GLY A 33 2.03 21.83 -3.39
N LYS A 34 3.27 21.37 -3.44
CA LYS A 34 3.92 20.62 -2.35
C LYS A 34 4.61 21.49 -1.30
N THR A 35 4.97 22.70 -1.67
CA THR A 35 5.57 23.67 -0.74
C THR A 35 4.52 24.22 0.23
N GLY A 36 4.96 24.70 1.40
CA GLY A 36 4.07 25.21 2.43
C GLY A 36 3.24 24.17 3.17
N LEU A 37 3.64 22.90 3.11
CA LEU A 37 3.11 21.81 3.92
C LEU A 37 4.01 21.59 5.13
N SER A 38 3.40 21.36 6.29
CA SER A 38 4.09 21.02 7.53
C SER A 38 3.56 19.71 8.12
N ALA A 39 4.38 19.07 8.93
CA ALA A 39 4.00 17.86 9.66
C ALA A 39 3.77 18.22 11.14
N ILE A 40 2.59 17.89 11.66
CA ILE A 40 2.18 18.22 13.04
C ILE A 40 1.72 16.94 13.73
N LEU A 41 2.13 16.75 14.98
CA LEU A 41 1.61 15.70 15.84
C LEU A 41 0.32 16.19 16.53
N VAL A 42 -0.73 15.41 16.38
CA VAL A 42 -2.03 15.67 17.02
C VAL A 42 -2.28 14.57 18.04
N GLU A 43 -2.34 14.97 19.30
CA GLU A 43 -2.53 14.06 20.41
C GLU A 43 -4.00 13.67 20.57
N ARG A 44 -4.20 12.55 21.26
CA ARG A 44 -5.50 12.08 21.67
C ARG A 44 -6.22 13.15 22.50
N ASP A 45 -7.54 13.20 22.38
CA ASP A 45 -8.40 14.15 23.08
C ASP A 45 -8.14 15.65 22.74
N THR A 46 -7.40 15.94 21.66
CA THR A 46 -7.25 17.33 21.20
C THR A 46 -8.62 17.93 20.91
N PRO A 47 -9.00 19.05 21.57
CA PRO A 47 -10.33 19.63 21.40
C PRO A 47 -10.57 20.11 19.96
N GLY A 48 -11.82 20.00 19.50
CA GLY A 48 -12.23 20.47 18.18
C GLY A 48 -11.97 19.46 17.06
N ILE A 49 -11.82 18.19 17.37
CA ILE A 49 -11.71 17.11 16.37
C ILE A 49 -12.90 16.14 16.56
N GLU A 50 -13.58 15.88 15.46
CA GLU A 50 -14.65 14.90 15.37
C GLU A 50 -14.23 13.72 14.50
N TYR A 51 -14.68 12.52 14.86
CA TYR A 51 -14.35 11.27 14.16
C TYR A 51 -15.63 10.53 13.76
N GLU A 52 -15.79 10.26 12.48
CA GLU A 52 -16.88 9.47 11.94
C GLU A 52 -16.34 8.19 11.29
N VAL A 53 -16.84 7.03 11.70
CA VAL A 53 -16.43 5.73 11.16
C VAL A 53 -16.94 5.56 9.74
N ILE A 54 -16.07 5.16 8.83
CA ILE A 54 -16.39 4.84 7.44
C ILE A 54 -16.79 3.36 7.37
N ASP A 55 -18.04 3.04 7.01
CA ASP A 55 -18.42 1.68 6.65
C ASP A 55 -17.85 1.30 5.28
N LYS A 56 -17.09 0.23 5.25
CA LYS A 56 -16.32 -0.17 4.06
C LYS A 56 -16.42 -1.65 3.75
N MET A 57 -16.28 -1.97 2.49
CA MET A 57 -16.44 -3.34 1.99
C MET A 57 -15.32 -4.30 2.43
N ALA A 58 -14.12 -3.80 2.71
CA ALA A 58 -12.93 -4.62 2.99
C ALA A 58 -12.04 -3.99 4.06
N HIS A 59 -11.04 -4.72 4.55
CA HIS A 59 -10.15 -4.31 5.66
C HIS A 59 -10.95 -3.86 6.90
N ARG A 60 -12.05 -4.54 7.19
CA ARG A 60 -13.01 -4.13 8.23
C ARG A 60 -12.43 -4.19 9.65
N ALA A 61 -11.38 -4.97 9.87
CA ALA A 61 -10.68 -5.02 11.14
C ALA A 61 -9.82 -3.76 11.42
N CYS A 62 -9.43 -3.03 10.37
CA CYS A 62 -8.80 -1.73 10.47
C CYS A 62 -9.89 -0.65 10.42
N GLN A 63 -10.02 0.17 11.46
CA GLN A 63 -10.98 1.27 11.45
C GLN A 63 -10.44 2.40 10.58
N ASN A 64 -11.24 2.85 9.60
CA ASN A 64 -11.01 4.11 8.90
C ASN A 64 -12.07 5.12 9.31
N VAL A 65 -11.68 6.37 9.39
CA VAL A 65 -12.56 7.46 9.81
C VAL A 65 -12.47 8.64 8.85
N THR A 66 -13.50 9.50 8.90
CA THR A 66 -13.38 10.89 8.56
C THR A 66 -13.00 11.65 9.83
N MET A 67 -11.96 12.49 9.74
CA MET A 67 -11.57 13.41 10.80
C MET A 67 -11.93 14.82 10.38
N THR A 68 -12.74 15.54 11.16
CA THR A 68 -13.09 16.93 10.91
C THR A 68 -12.52 17.81 12.01
N PHE A 69 -11.79 18.86 11.61
CA PHE A 69 -11.09 19.77 12.52
C PHE A 69 -11.82 21.11 12.58
N HIS A 70 -12.33 21.47 13.74
CA HIS A 70 -13.06 22.70 14.06
C HIS A 70 -12.25 23.59 15.00
N GLY A 71 -11.32 24.37 14.47
CA GLY A 71 -10.47 25.23 15.27
C GLY A 71 -9.56 24.48 16.24
N ALA A 72 -9.21 23.24 15.92
CA ALA A 72 -8.30 22.46 16.75
C ALA A 72 -6.96 23.17 16.89
N ARG A 73 -6.44 23.21 18.11
CA ARG A 73 -5.16 23.84 18.44
C ARG A 73 -4.24 22.80 19.05
N VAL A 74 -3.01 22.76 18.57
CA VAL A 74 -1.95 21.90 19.11
C VAL A 74 -0.81 22.76 19.63
N PRO A 75 -0.04 22.30 20.63
CA PRO A 75 1.16 22.98 21.10
C PRO A 75 2.19 23.18 19.98
N GLU A 76 3.00 24.24 20.08
CA GLU A 76 4.04 24.55 19.08
C GLU A 76 5.12 23.45 19.03
N GLU A 77 5.41 22.82 20.16
CA GLU A 77 6.34 21.69 20.27
C GLU A 77 5.92 20.46 19.49
N ASN A 78 4.65 20.37 19.07
CA ASN A 78 4.12 19.31 18.22
C ASN A 78 4.35 19.56 16.72
N LEU A 79 4.93 20.69 16.35
CA LEU A 79 5.38 20.96 14.98
C LEU A 79 6.65 20.17 14.69
N LEU A 80 6.50 19.04 14.00
CA LEU A 80 7.61 18.13 13.71
C LEU A 80 8.49 18.62 12.56
N ALA A 81 7.88 19.17 11.50
CA ALA A 81 8.59 19.69 10.33
C ALA A 81 7.80 20.85 9.72
N GLU A 82 8.39 22.05 9.73
CA GLU A 82 7.82 23.25 9.14
C GLU A 82 8.26 23.38 7.68
N GLY A 83 7.30 23.47 6.76
CA GLY A 83 7.58 23.59 5.32
C GLY A 83 7.93 22.28 4.61
N ASP A 84 8.34 21.24 5.33
CA ASP A 84 8.83 19.96 4.81
C ASP A 84 7.84 18.79 4.95
N GLY A 85 6.56 19.07 5.13
CA GLY A 85 5.53 18.04 5.29
C GLY A 85 5.41 17.09 4.07
N ASP A 86 5.67 17.59 2.85
CA ASP A 86 5.69 16.74 1.65
C ASP A 86 6.81 15.70 1.71
N LEU A 87 7.94 16.07 2.25
CA LEU A 87 9.09 15.20 2.42
C LEU A 87 8.80 14.07 3.42
N VAL A 88 8.25 14.44 4.58
CA VAL A 88 7.87 13.47 5.62
C VAL A 88 6.90 12.43 5.06
N ILE A 89 5.85 12.85 4.34
CA ILE A 89 4.86 11.91 3.80
C ILE A 89 5.43 11.07 2.65
N ASN A 90 6.27 11.64 1.81
CA ASN A 90 6.91 10.90 0.71
C ASN A 90 7.84 9.80 1.23
N ARG A 91 8.62 10.10 2.27
CA ARG A 91 9.47 9.12 2.94
C ARG A 91 8.64 8.00 3.55
N ASN A 92 7.56 8.35 4.26
CA ASN A 92 6.64 7.35 4.79
C ASN A 92 6.12 6.39 3.71
N PHE A 93 5.63 6.92 2.58
CA PHE A 93 5.13 6.08 1.48
C PHE A 93 6.22 5.28 0.76
N THR A 94 7.46 5.71 0.82
CA THR A 94 8.60 4.93 0.31
C THR A 94 8.77 3.65 1.12
N TRP A 95 8.83 3.79 2.44
CA TRP A 95 9.04 2.67 3.34
C TRP A 95 7.81 1.78 3.53
N SER A 96 6.60 2.32 3.44
CA SER A 96 5.37 1.53 3.58
C SER A 96 5.05 0.69 2.33
N ALA A 97 5.55 1.06 1.15
CA ALA A 97 5.20 0.41 -0.10
C ALA A 97 5.48 -1.11 -0.14
N PRO A 98 6.66 -1.64 0.25
CA PRO A 98 6.88 -3.08 0.29
C PRO A 98 6.02 -3.79 1.34
N ILE A 99 5.70 -3.11 2.44
CA ILE A 99 4.83 -3.65 3.52
C ILE A 99 3.41 -3.82 3.00
N ALA A 100 2.87 -2.81 2.31
CA ALA A 100 1.57 -2.90 1.67
C ALA A 100 1.53 -4.00 0.59
N SER A 101 2.62 -4.12 -0.17
CA SER A 101 2.77 -5.10 -1.24
C SER A 101 2.79 -6.54 -0.73
N ILE A 102 3.56 -6.81 0.33
CA ILE A 102 3.64 -8.17 0.89
C ILE A 102 2.33 -8.59 1.55
N ALA A 103 1.54 -7.65 2.09
CA ALA A 103 0.20 -7.92 2.58
C ALA A 103 -0.75 -8.36 1.44
N ALA A 104 -0.68 -7.73 0.25
CA ALA A 104 -1.42 -8.15 -0.93
C ALA A 104 -1.04 -9.57 -1.37
N VAL A 105 0.28 -9.88 -1.39
CA VAL A 105 0.80 -11.23 -1.66
C VAL A 105 0.27 -12.24 -0.64
N GLY A 106 0.19 -11.87 0.65
CA GLY A 106 -0.35 -12.70 1.71
C GLY A 106 -1.83 -13.06 1.49
N VAL A 107 -2.65 -12.10 1.08
CA VAL A 107 -4.07 -12.33 0.73
C VAL A 107 -4.20 -13.27 -0.46
N ALA A 108 -3.42 -13.04 -1.52
CA ALA A 108 -3.42 -13.90 -2.71
C ALA A 108 -2.96 -15.33 -2.38
N ARG A 109 -1.94 -15.47 -1.52
CA ARG A 109 -1.49 -16.78 -1.04
C ARG A 109 -2.58 -17.51 -0.27
N GLY A 110 -3.28 -16.85 0.64
CA GLY A 110 -4.40 -17.46 1.36
C GLY A 110 -5.52 -17.96 0.43
N ALA A 111 -5.85 -17.18 -0.60
CA ALA A 111 -6.80 -17.60 -1.63
C ALA A 111 -6.29 -18.80 -2.43
N TYR A 112 -5.01 -18.82 -2.79
CA TYR A 112 -4.37 -19.95 -3.48
C TYR A 112 -4.36 -21.23 -2.64
N GLU A 113 -4.00 -21.15 -1.37
CA GLU A 113 -4.01 -22.30 -0.44
C GLU A 113 -5.41 -22.94 -0.36
N PHE A 114 -6.45 -22.09 -0.30
CA PHE A 114 -7.83 -22.58 -0.34
C PHE A 114 -8.18 -23.23 -1.68
N ALA A 115 -7.90 -22.57 -2.80
CA ALA A 115 -8.19 -23.07 -4.14
C ALA A 115 -7.46 -24.38 -4.44
N LEU A 116 -6.19 -24.49 -4.02
CA LEU A 116 -5.38 -25.71 -4.16
C LEU A 116 -5.97 -26.87 -3.33
N LYS A 117 -6.34 -26.61 -2.07
CA LYS A 117 -7.00 -27.61 -1.23
C LYS A 117 -8.34 -28.05 -1.83
N TRP A 118 -9.15 -27.10 -2.28
CA TRP A 118 -10.41 -27.35 -2.97
C TRP A 118 -10.22 -28.25 -4.19
N SER A 119 -9.28 -27.91 -5.06
CA SER A 119 -9.04 -28.65 -6.31
C SER A 119 -8.61 -30.11 -6.10
N LYS A 120 -7.97 -30.41 -4.96
CA LYS A 120 -7.54 -31.77 -4.58
C LYS A 120 -8.68 -32.65 -4.07
N THR A 121 -9.81 -32.08 -3.69
CA THR A 121 -10.91 -32.80 -3.05
C THR A 121 -12.24 -32.74 -3.83
N TYR A 122 -12.47 -31.62 -4.50
CA TYR A 122 -13.71 -31.41 -5.23
C TYR A 122 -13.68 -32.07 -6.60
N THR A 123 -14.72 -32.86 -6.93
CA THR A 123 -14.81 -33.62 -8.16
C THR A 123 -15.74 -33.01 -9.21
N GLY A 124 -16.57 -32.01 -8.82
CA GLY A 124 -17.56 -31.38 -9.72
C GLY A 124 -18.61 -32.35 -10.27
N GLY A 125 -18.86 -33.48 -9.58
CA GLY A 125 -19.73 -34.56 -10.06
C GLY A 125 -19.04 -35.57 -10.97
N GLY A 126 -17.73 -35.41 -11.21
CA GLY A 126 -16.90 -36.35 -11.94
C GLY A 126 -16.33 -37.48 -11.07
N SER A 127 -15.53 -38.33 -11.66
CA SER A 127 -14.90 -39.48 -10.99
C SER A 127 -13.56 -39.19 -10.32
N SER A 128 -12.98 -38.02 -10.55
CA SER A 128 -11.68 -37.62 -9.98
C SER A 128 -11.64 -36.16 -9.56
N PRO A 129 -10.75 -35.78 -8.62
CA PRO A 129 -10.55 -34.39 -8.24
C PRO A 129 -10.21 -33.51 -9.43
N ILE A 130 -10.70 -32.24 -9.41
CA ILE A 130 -10.54 -31.31 -10.53
C ILE A 130 -9.08 -30.92 -10.81
N ILE A 131 -8.17 -31.09 -9.83
CA ILE A 131 -6.73 -30.86 -10.03
C ILE A 131 -6.15 -31.75 -11.15
N ASN A 132 -6.78 -32.89 -11.45
CA ASN A 132 -6.36 -33.80 -12.52
C ASN A 132 -6.73 -33.27 -13.91
N HIS A 133 -7.51 -32.20 -14.02
CA HIS A 133 -7.77 -31.56 -15.30
C HIS A 133 -6.62 -30.59 -15.64
N GLN A 134 -6.03 -30.74 -16.81
CA GLN A 134 -4.88 -29.93 -17.25
C GLN A 134 -5.13 -28.42 -17.15
N ALA A 135 -6.32 -27.95 -17.50
CA ALA A 135 -6.67 -26.53 -17.42
C ALA A 135 -6.59 -25.99 -15.98
N VAL A 136 -7.00 -26.78 -14.99
CA VAL A 136 -6.93 -26.43 -13.57
C VAL A 136 -5.47 -26.43 -13.11
N GLY A 137 -4.70 -27.47 -13.48
CA GLY A 137 -3.28 -27.58 -13.14
C GLY A 137 -2.46 -26.41 -13.71
N ASN A 138 -2.69 -26.06 -14.98
CA ASN A 138 -2.02 -24.91 -15.61
C ASN A 138 -2.34 -23.61 -14.88
N LEU A 139 -3.62 -23.33 -14.59
CA LEU A 139 -4.03 -22.12 -13.88
C LEU A 139 -3.42 -22.04 -12.48
N LEU A 140 -3.40 -23.14 -11.73
CA LEU A 140 -2.76 -23.21 -10.41
C LEU A 140 -1.24 -22.94 -10.47
N THR A 141 -0.57 -23.42 -11.53
CA THR A 141 0.85 -23.15 -11.76
C THR A 141 1.11 -21.67 -12.02
N GLU A 142 0.29 -21.04 -12.87
CA GLU A 142 0.39 -19.59 -13.15
C GLU A 142 0.14 -18.74 -11.89
N ILE A 143 -0.87 -19.11 -11.09
CA ILE A 143 -1.16 -18.46 -9.81
C ILE A 143 0.06 -18.54 -8.89
N ALA A 144 0.62 -19.73 -8.72
CA ALA A 144 1.80 -19.93 -7.87
C ALA A 144 2.99 -19.08 -8.34
N ALA A 145 3.28 -19.07 -9.64
CA ALA A 145 4.36 -18.26 -10.22
C ALA A 145 4.17 -16.75 -9.98
N LYS A 146 2.95 -16.24 -10.16
CA LYS A 146 2.61 -14.83 -9.90
C LYS A 146 2.81 -14.46 -8.42
N ILE A 147 2.42 -15.35 -7.49
CA ILE A 147 2.60 -15.14 -6.04
C ILE A 147 4.08 -15.09 -5.69
N GLU A 148 4.90 -16.02 -6.21
CA GLU A 148 6.34 -16.04 -5.96
C GLU A 148 7.03 -14.80 -6.56
N ALA A 149 6.68 -14.41 -7.79
CA ALA A 149 7.20 -13.18 -8.40
C ALA A 149 6.91 -11.94 -7.53
N GLY A 150 5.67 -11.82 -7.03
CA GLY A 150 5.28 -10.73 -6.12
C GLY A 150 6.06 -10.76 -4.81
N ARG A 151 6.23 -11.94 -4.21
CA ARG A 151 6.99 -12.12 -2.97
C ARG A 151 8.44 -11.71 -3.11
N TYR A 152 9.13 -12.22 -4.14
CA TYR A 152 10.53 -11.87 -4.39
C TYR A 152 10.70 -10.39 -4.73
N PHE A 153 9.73 -9.80 -5.42
CA PHE A 153 9.78 -8.36 -5.68
C PHE A 153 9.64 -7.53 -4.37
N CYS A 154 8.80 -7.96 -3.43
CA CYS A 154 8.72 -7.32 -2.11
C CYS A 154 10.05 -7.43 -1.35
N TRP A 155 10.67 -8.61 -1.34
CA TRP A 155 11.96 -8.80 -0.69
C TRP A 155 13.07 -7.97 -1.33
N LYS A 156 13.12 -7.92 -2.67
CA LYS A 156 14.06 -7.06 -3.38
C LYS A 156 13.87 -5.59 -3.00
N ALA A 157 12.63 -5.10 -2.99
CA ALA A 157 12.34 -3.71 -2.65
C ALA A 157 12.72 -3.37 -1.21
N ALA A 158 12.38 -4.24 -0.24
CA ALA A 158 12.73 -4.06 1.16
C ALA A 158 14.25 -4.10 1.35
N HIS A 159 14.94 -5.11 0.80
CA HIS A 159 16.39 -5.22 0.88
C HIS A 159 17.12 -4.00 0.28
N TYR A 160 16.63 -3.51 -0.87
CA TYR A 160 17.21 -2.34 -1.53
C TYR A 160 17.05 -1.09 -0.65
N MET A 161 15.90 -0.93 0.01
CA MET A 161 15.68 0.19 0.95
C MET A 161 16.54 0.07 2.20
N ASP A 162 16.69 -1.12 2.77
CA ASP A 162 17.57 -1.36 3.91
C ASP A 162 19.03 -0.98 3.60
N LYS A 163 19.47 -1.23 2.36
CA LYS A 163 20.84 -0.97 1.92
C LYS A 163 21.07 0.48 1.47
N PHE A 164 20.09 1.10 0.80
CA PHE A 164 20.25 2.37 0.09
C PHE A 164 19.25 3.46 0.53
N GLY A 165 18.42 3.17 1.53
CA GLY A 165 17.49 4.14 2.09
C GLY A 165 16.47 4.67 1.08
N ASP A 166 16.29 5.99 1.09
CA ASP A 166 15.29 6.69 0.27
C ASP A 166 15.54 6.57 -1.25
N GLN A 167 16.72 6.12 -1.69
CA GLN A 167 17.01 5.81 -3.10
C GLN A 167 16.12 4.66 -3.62
N GLY A 168 15.57 3.84 -2.74
CA GLY A 168 14.58 2.82 -3.07
C GLY A 168 13.19 3.32 -3.49
N HIS A 169 12.98 4.64 -3.51
CA HIS A 169 11.69 5.27 -3.78
C HIS A 169 10.97 4.77 -5.04
N ALA A 170 11.67 4.71 -6.18
CA ALA A 170 11.08 4.23 -7.43
C ALA A 170 10.77 2.73 -7.37
N LEU A 171 11.68 1.94 -6.80
CA LEU A 171 11.50 0.50 -6.67
C LEU A 171 10.30 0.17 -5.76
N GLY A 172 10.12 0.92 -4.66
CA GLY A 172 8.94 0.83 -3.81
C GLY A 172 7.65 1.14 -4.56
N GLY A 173 7.63 2.21 -5.35
CA GLY A 173 6.48 2.58 -6.18
C GLY A 173 6.13 1.52 -7.23
N MET A 174 7.14 0.97 -7.91
CA MET A 174 6.96 -0.14 -8.86
C MET A 174 6.44 -1.40 -8.16
N ASN A 175 7.03 -1.76 -7.03
CA ASN A 175 6.61 -2.92 -6.24
C ASN A 175 5.15 -2.80 -5.79
N LYS A 176 4.77 -1.63 -5.21
CA LYS A 176 3.41 -1.37 -4.75
C LYS A 176 2.39 -1.47 -5.89
N THR A 177 2.73 -0.89 -7.05
CA THR A 177 1.87 -0.94 -8.23
C THR A 177 1.73 -2.36 -8.75
N PHE A 178 2.84 -3.07 -8.93
CA PHE A 178 2.85 -4.44 -9.45
C PHE A 178 2.06 -5.40 -8.55
N CYS A 179 2.38 -5.44 -7.26
CA CYS A 179 1.72 -6.37 -6.34
C CYS A 179 0.25 -6.01 -6.11
N GLY A 180 -0.08 -4.72 -5.93
CA GLY A 180 -1.45 -4.30 -5.69
C GLY A 180 -2.39 -4.64 -6.85
N ASP A 181 -1.93 -4.44 -8.09
CA ASP A 181 -2.75 -4.72 -9.27
C ASP A 181 -2.77 -6.23 -9.60
N LEU A 182 -1.60 -6.91 -9.52
CA LEU A 182 -1.48 -8.32 -9.87
C LEU A 182 -2.25 -9.22 -8.90
N MET A 183 -2.14 -8.99 -7.59
CA MET A 183 -2.69 -9.90 -6.59
C MET A 183 -4.22 -9.94 -6.60
N GLN A 184 -4.89 -8.86 -7.02
CA GLN A 184 -6.33 -8.88 -7.25
C GLN A 184 -6.71 -9.88 -8.37
N SER A 185 -5.97 -9.86 -9.49
CA SER A 185 -6.19 -10.81 -10.59
C SER A 185 -5.91 -12.25 -10.17
N VAL A 186 -4.87 -12.47 -9.36
CA VAL A 186 -4.52 -13.78 -8.80
C VAL A 186 -5.65 -14.34 -7.94
N VAL A 187 -6.23 -13.52 -7.06
CA VAL A 187 -7.39 -13.95 -6.24
C VAL A 187 -8.59 -14.29 -7.12
N PHE A 188 -8.85 -13.52 -8.17
CA PHE A 188 -9.91 -13.86 -9.12
C PHE A 188 -9.63 -15.19 -9.86
N ASP A 189 -8.38 -15.43 -10.25
CA ASP A 189 -7.99 -16.72 -10.83
C ASP A 189 -8.22 -17.90 -9.86
N CYS A 190 -7.96 -17.69 -8.55
CA CYS A 190 -8.31 -18.67 -7.52
C CYS A 190 -9.82 -18.91 -7.43
N MET A 191 -10.65 -17.87 -7.57
CA MET A 191 -12.11 -18.02 -7.63
C MET A 191 -12.54 -18.85 -8.85
N ARG A 192 -11.86 -18.69 -9.99
CA ARG A 192 -12.13 -19.52 -11.20
C ARG A 192 -11.86 -21.01 -10.96
N VAL A 193 -10.83 -21.35 -10.18
CA VAL A 193 -10.56 -22.73 -9.76
C VAL A 193 -11.68 -23.29 -8.89
N VAL A 194 -12.20 -22.49 -7.95
CA VAL A 194 -13.30 -22.88 -7.04
C VAL A 194 -14.66 -22.94 -7.78
N GLY A 195 -14.78 -22.16 -8.86
CA GLY A 195 -16.00 -22.05 -9.65
C GLY A 195 -17.08 -21.24 -8.93
N VAL A 196 -18.35 -21.49 -9.26
CA VAL A 196 -19.49 -20.76 -8.69
C VAL A 196 -19.57 -20.85 -7.16
N ASN A 197 -19.01 -21.89 -6.57
CA ASN A 197 -18.92 -22.03 -5.11
C ASN A 197 -18.12 -20.89 -4.44
N ALA A 198 -17.23 -20.22 -5.19
CA ALA A 198 -16.51 -19.05 -4.69
C ALA A 198 -17.43 -17.88 -4.28
N LEU A 199 -18.66 -17.85 -4.75
CA LEU A 199 -19.65 -16.82 -4.43
C LEU A 199 -20.41 -17.11 -3.12
N ASP A 200 -20.34 -18.33 -2.61
CA ASP A 200 -21.01 -18.72 -1.37
C ASP A 200 -20.18 -18.22 -0.16
N ARG A 201 -20.78 -17.35 0.66
CA ARG A 201 -20.14 -16.71 1.84
C ARG A 201 -19.71 -17.68 2.93
N LYS A 202 -20.13 -18.96 2.88
CA LYS A 202 -19.58 -19.99 3.78
C LYS A 202 -18.10 -20.30 3.47
N PHE A 203 -17.62 -19.96 2.27
CA PHE A 203 -16.24 -20.08 1.85
C PHE A 203 -15.54 -18.71 1.91
N PRO A 204 -14.23 -18.64 2.09
CA PRO A 204 -13.54 -17.38 2.32
C PRO A 204 -13.24 -16.56 1.06
N MET A 205 -13.64 -17.02 -0.13
CA MET A 205 -13.20 -16.46 -1.41
C MET A 205 -13.73 -15.04 -1.65
N ASP A 206 -14.98 -14.75 -1.26
CA ASP A 206 -15.53 -13.39 -1.35
C ASP A 206 -14.76 -12.40 -0.48
N LYS A 207 -14.33 -12.84 0.71
CA LYS A 207 -13.48 -12.05 1.60
C LYS A 207 -12.13 -11.78 0.95
N PHE A 208 -11.42 -12.82 0.48
CA PHE A 208 -10.13 -12.63 -0.18
C PHE A 208 -10.22 -11.67 -1.36
N TYR A 209 -11.27 -11.76 -2.17
CA TYR A 209 -11.45 -10.89 -3.32
C TYR A 209 -11.65 -9.41 -2.92
N ARG A 210 -12.51 -9.16 -1.94
CA ARG A 210 -12.73 -7.81 -1.41
C ARG A 210 -11.47 -7.24 -0.76
N GLU A 211 -10.74 -8.04 0.02
CA GLU A 211 -9.48 -7.63 0.63
C GLU A 211 -8.41 -7.30 -0.43
N ALA A 212 -8.29 -8.11 -1.49
CA ALA A 212 -7.32 -7.89 -2.56
C ALA A 212 -7.58 -6.59 -3.34
N ALA A 213 -8.84 -6.21 -3.55
CA ALA A 213 -9.20 -5.02 -4.30
C ALA A 213 -8.69 -3.71 -3.67
N VAL A 214 -8.47 -3.69 -2.36
CA VAL A 214 -8.07 -2.48 -1.63
C VAL A 214 -6.63 -2.08 -1.93
N PHE A 215 -5.74 -3.04 -2.19
CA PHE A 215 -4.30 -2.79 -2.32
C PHE A 215 -3.91 -1.89 -3.49
N SER A 216 -4.73 -1.78 -4.52
CA SER A 216 -4.51 -0.83 -5.63
C SER A 216 -5.03 0.58 -5.33
N LEU A 217 -5.86 0.76 -4.29
CA LEU A 217 -6.59 2.00 -4.02
C LEU A 217 -5.95 2.85 -2.91
N TYR A 218 -5.41 2.25 -1.86
CA TYR A 218 -4.86 2.95 -0.71
C TYR A 218 -3.34 3.16 -0.82
N ASP A 219 -2.74 3.77 0.20
CA ASP A 219 -1.31 4.05 0.29
C ASP A 219 -0.80 4.81 -0.93
N ALA A 220 -1.39 5.99 -1.15
CA ALA A 220 -1.20 6.91 -2.28
C ALA A 220 -1.76 6.42 -3.64
N GLY A 221 -2.40 5.27 -3.70
CA GLY A 221 -3.08 4.74 -4.89
C GLY A 221 -2.16 4.40 -6.07
N ASN A 222 -2.40 3.27 -6.70
CA ASN A 222 -1.54 2.77 -7.78
C ASN A 222 -1.70 3.55 -9.10
N LEU A 223 -2.94 4.05 -9.37
CA LEU A 223 -3.25 4.64 -10.68
C LEU A 223 -2.43 5.90 -10.98
N ALA A 224 -2.23 6.75 -9.97
CA ALA A 224 -1.56 8.03 -10.17
C ALA A 224 -0.28 8.15 -9.35
N MET A 225 -0.36 8.18 -8.03
CA MET A 225 0.76 8.59 -7.18
C MET A 225 1.92 7.61 -7.22
N GLN A 226 1.67 6.31 -7.10
CA GLN A 226 2.75 5.32 -7.09
C GLN A 226 3.43 5.20 -8.45
N ARG A 227 2.67 5.22 -9.55
CA ARG A 227 3.25 5.24 -10.91
C ARG A 227 4.04 6.52 -11.18
N ARG A 228 3.53 7.68 -10.74
CA ARG A 228 4.22 8.96 -10.88
C ARG A 228 5.58 8.96 -10.16
N ARG A 229 5.68 8.33 -9.00
CA ARG A 229 6.93 8.21 -8.24
C ARG A 229 7.97 7.42 -9.00
N ALA A 230 7.60 6.24 -9.53
CA ALA A 230 8.49 5.42 -10.34
C ALA A 230 8.88 6.11 -11.65
N TRP A 231 7.89 6.66 -12.37
CA TRP A 231 8.10 7.37 -13.62
C TRP A 231 8.99 8.61 -13.45
N GLY A 232 8.85 9.35 -12.35
CA GLY A 232 9.67 10.52 -12.08
C GLY A 232 11.16 10.21 -12.05
N VAL A 233 11.54 9.07 -11.46
CA VAL A 233 12.93 8.59 -11.47
C VAL A 233 13.37 8.16 -12.88
N MET A 234 12.50 7.43 -13.60
CA MET A 234 12.81 6.98 -14.97
C MET A 234 12.94 8.13 -15.97
N ALA A 235 12.36 9.30 -15.69
CA ALA A 235 12.48 10.50 -16.52
C ALA A 235 13.84 11.20 -16.37
N ASP A 236 14.63 10.84 -15.37
CA ASP A 236 16.00 11.34 -15.22
C ASP A 236 16.90 10.81 -16.32
N ARG A 237 17.77 11.67 -16.86
CA ARG A 237 18.67 11.30 -17.97
C ARG A 237 19.74 10.30 -17.57
N SER A 238 20.06 10.21 -16.28
CA SER A 238 21.04 9.24 -15.74
C SER A 238 20.42 7.87 -15.46
N PHE A 239 19.08 7.73 -15.54
CA PHE A 239 18.44 6.46 -15.28
C PHE A 239 18.85 5.41 -16.31
N SER A 240 19.21 4.23 -15.80
CA SER A 240 19.46 3.02 -16.58
C SER A 240 18.58 1.88 -16.08
N PRO A 241 18.16 0.94 -16.96
CA PRO A 241 17.50 -0.29 -16.51
C PRO A 241 18.32 -1.08 -15.48
N ASP A 242 19.64 -0.92 -15.46
CA ASP A 242 20.56 -1.57 -14.51
C ASP A 242 20.53 -0.94 -13.12
N THR A 243 19.90 0.22 -12.95
CA THR A 243 19.82 0.96 -11.68
C THR A 243 19.40 0.08 -10.49
N PHE A 244 18.53 -0.92 -10.72
CA PHE A 244 18.03 -1.81 -9.68
C PHE A 244 18.57 -3.24 -9.79
N VAL A 245 19.50 -3.49 -10.70
CA VAL A 245 20.07 -4.83 -10.96
C VAL A 245 21.25 -5.09 -10.05
N ASP A 246 22.12 -4.10 -9.88
CA ASP A 246 23.35 -4.24 -9.14
C ASP A 246 23.52 -3.31 -7.94
N SER A 247 24.43 -3.70 -7.13
CA SER A 247 24.62 -3.40 -5.73
C SER A 247 25.12 -1.99 -5.40
N GLU A 248 25.48 -1.17 -6.38
CA GLU A 248 25.94 0.19 -6.10
C GLU A 248 24.83 1.20 -6.37
N PRO A 249 24.55 2.11 -5.43
CA PRO A 249 23.60 3.17 -5.67
C PRO A 249 24.14 4.09 -6.77
N LEU A 250 23.31 4.35 -7.77
CA LEU A 250 23.58 5.50 -8.62
C LEU A 250 23.50 6.77 -7.77
N GLU A 251 24.40 7.72 -7.99
CA GLU A 251 24.32 9.03 -7.36
C GLU A 251 23.08 9.80 -7.88
N PHE A 252 21.92 9.49 -7.35
CA PHE A 252 20.66 10.22 -7.63
C PHE A 252 20.60 11.58 -6.96
N THR A 253 21.64 12.00 -6.26
CA THR A 253 21.65 13.19 -5.42
C THR A 253 21.21 14.48 -6.14
N LYS A 254 21.43 14.58 -7.44
CA LYS A 254 21.01 15.77 -8.22
C LYS A 254 19.61 15.69 -8.84
N SER A 255 19.13 14.48 -9.15
CA SER A 255 17.82 14.30 -9.78
C SER A 255 16.68 14.25 -8.78
N MET A 256 16.97 13.92 -7.53
CA MET A 256 16.00 13.79 -6.46
C MET A 256 15.77 15.11 -5.68
N GLU A 257 16.62 16.13 -5.84
CA GLU A 257 16.41 17.47 -5.27
C GLU A 257 15.04 18.08 -5.66
N GLY A 258 14.57 17.78 -6.87
CA GLY A 258 13.20 18.14 -7.32
C GLY A 258 12.08 17.30 -6.73
N TYR A 259 12.39 16.17 -6.05
CA TYR A 259 11.43 15.25 -5.46
C TYR A 259 11.49 15.19 -3.92
N GLY A 260 12.30 16.05 -3.30
CA GLY A 260 12.35 16.20 -1.86
C GLY A 260 13.00 15.03 -1.12
N VAL A 261 14.07 14.47 -1.65
CA VAL A 261 14.91 13.52 -0.91
C VAL A 261 15.94 14.30 -0.10
N ILE A 262 15.86 14.20 1.20
CA ILE A 262 16.90 14.75 2.10
C ILE A 262 18.07 13.77 2.11
N THR A 263 19.23 14.24 1.73
CA THR A 263 20.50 13.50 1.80
C THR A 263 21.21 13.70 3.14
N GLU A 264 20.77 14.65 3.98
CA GLU A 264 21.37 14.90 5.29
C GLU A 264 20.29 15.23 6.31
N ILE A 265 20.11 14.35 7.29
CA ILE A 265 19.60 14.69 8.61
C ILE A 265 20.85 14.74 9.49
N GLY A 266 21.31 15.96 9.80
CA GLY A 266 22.36 16.19 10.77
C GLY A 266 21.90 15.82 12.19
#